data_a0603a1af56c52e9a77b360dfebce3ab
#
_entry.id   a0603a1af56c52e9a77b360dfebce3ab
#
_cell.length_a   1.000
_cell.length_b   1.000
_cell.length_c   1.000
_cell.angle_alpha   90.00
_cell.angle_beta   90.00
_cell.angle_gamma   90.00
#
_symmetry.space_group_name_H-M   'P 1'
#
loop_
_entity.id
_entity.type
_entity.pdbx_description
1 polymer ?
#
loop_
_entity_poly.entity_id
_entity_poly.type
_entity_poly.pdbx_seq_one_letter_code
_entity_poly.pdbx_strand_id
1 'polypeptide(L)'
;KEKPLRETTMVLAVADGAVYLERRPASGIWGGLWSFPEVGDVGEWCAEQLNAEAIAVENWDTLRHSFSHYDLDIAPVVVRIDAVSSKVADYDDSTWYRPGDAPPGGIAAPVMRLIETLSNTDELRNHG
;
A
#
# COMPACT_ATOMS: atom_id res chain seq x y z
N LYS A 1 -25.74 1.14 -19.72
CA LYS A 1 -25.39 0.13 -18.94
C LYS A 1 -24.41 0.51 -17.91
N GLU A 2 -24.59 0.05 -16.74
CA GLU A 2 -23.71 0.40 -15.64
C GLU A 2 -22.47 -0.44 -15.66
N LYS A 3 -21.37 0.15 -15.26
CA LYS A 3 -20.14 -0.59 -15.12
C LYS A 3 -20.18 -1.40 -13.83
N PRO A 4 -19.60 -2.59 -13.82
CA PRO A 4 -19.49 -3.33 -12.56
C PRO A 4 -18.64 -2.57 -11.56
N LEU A 5 -18.92 -2.79 -10.28
CA LEU A 5 -18.14 -2.22 -9.19
C LEU A 5 -17.38 -3.34 -8.52
N ARG A 6 -16.09 -3.15 -8.36
CA ARG A 6 -15.24 -4.08 -7.62
C ARG A 6 -14.68 -3.36 -6.41
N GLU A 7 -14.34 -4.13 -5.41
CA GLU A 7 -13.84 -3.58 -4.15
C GLU A 7 -12.57 -4.31 -3.76
N THR A 8 -11.66 -3.57 -3.16
CA THR A 8 -10.44 -4.17 -2.65
C THR A 8 -9.99 -3.40 -1.41
N THR A 9 -9.26 -4.09 -0.54
CA THR A 9 -8.61 -3.47 0.60
C THR A 9 -7.13 -3.43 0.33
N MET A 10 -6.52 -2.26 0.49
CA MET A 10 -5.09 -2.10 0.33
C MET A 10 -4.46 -1.79 1.68
N VAL A 11 -3.36 -2.45 1.97
CA VAL A 11 -2.62 -2.22 3.22
C VAL A 11 -1.50 -1.24 2.97
N LEU A 12 -1.51 -0.15 3.73
CA LEU A 12 -0.46 0.84 3.71
C LEU A 12 0.38 0.62 4.96
N ALA A 13 1.30 -0.33 4.89
CA ALA A 13 2.14 -0.67 6.03
C ALA A 13 3.26 0.34 6.14
N VAL A 14 3.34 1.00 7.29
CA VAL A 14 4.26 2.10 7.52
C VAL A 14 5.20 1.74 8.66
N ALA A 15 6.48 1.94 8.44
CA ALA A 15 7.49 1.72 9.47
C ALA A 15 8.66 2.65 9.21
N ASP A 16 9.04 3.41 10.25
CA ASP A 16 10.29 4.17 10.19
C ASP A 16 10.35 5.13 8.99
N GLY A 17 9.23 5.76 8.67
CA GLY A 17 9.18 6.74 7.59
C GLY A 17 9.07 6.15 6.21
N ALA A 18 8.88 4.85 6.08
CA ALA A 18 8.78 4.19 4.79
C ALA A 18 7.46 3.44 4.70
N VAL A 19 7.04 3.17 3.48
CA VAL A 19 5.81 2.41 3.23
C VAL A 19 6.14 1.21 2.36
N TYR A 20 5.51 0.09 2.63
CA TYR A 20 5.77 -1.16 1.95
C TYR A 20 5.03 -1.20 0.61
N LEU A 21 5.76 -1.52 -0.44
CA LEU A 21 5.19 -1.65 -1.79
C LEU A 21 5.58 -2.97 -2.40
N GLU A 22 4.71 -3.46 -3.29
CA GLU A 22 4.96 -4.67 -4.06
C GLU A 22 4.77 -4.36 -5.53
N ARG A 23 5.54 -5.03 -6.39
CA ARG A 23 5.33 -4.92 -7.82
C ARG A 23 4.25 -5.91 -8.23
N ARG A 24 3.28 -5.42 -8.98
CA ARG A 24 2.18 -6.26 -9.41
C ARG A 24 2.65 -7.21 -10.52
N PRO A 25 1.96 -8.34 -10.65
CA PRO A 25 2.29 -9.26 -11.74
C PRO A 25 2.20 -8.56 -13.09
N ALA A 26 2.93 -9.07 -14.07
CA ALA A 26 2.98 -8.45 -15.38
C ALA A 26 1.62 -8.41 -16.05
N SER A 27 0.73 -9.37 -15.76
CA SER A 27 -0.61 -9.38 -16.34
C SER A 27 -1.61 -8.86 -15.30
N GLY A 28 -2.76 -8.41 -15.80
CA GLY A 28 -3.78 -7.89 -14.92
C GLY A 28 -3.72 -6.37 -14.83
N ILE A 29 -4.53 -5.80 -13.94
CA ILE A 29 -4.56 -4.35 -13.82
C ILE A 29 -3.24 -3.86 -13.25
N TRP A 30 -2.79 -2.72 -13.75
CA TRP A 30 -1.54 -2.08 -13.32
C TRP A 30 -0.36 -3.05 -13.39
N GLY A 31 -0.34 -3.91 -14.44
CA GLY A 31 0.69 -4.92 -14.56
C GLY A 31 2.08 -4.31 -14.54
N GLY A 32 2.94 -4.89 -13.71
CA GLY A 32 4.32 -4.43 -13.59
C GLY A 32 4.50 -3.17 -12.78
N LEU A 33 3.42 -2.50 -12.37
CA LEU A 33 3.54 -1.29 -11.55
C LEU A 33 3.62 -1.65 -10.08
N TRP A 34 4.19 -0.74 -9.32
CA TRP A 34 4.30 -0.91 -7.87
C TRP A 34 3.02 -0.42 -7.21
N SER A 35 2.59 -1.12 -6.17
CA SER A 35 1.33 -0.86 -5.50
C SER A 35 1.38 -1.36 -4.07
N PHE A 36 0.37 -0.98 -3.30
CA PHE A 36 0.19 -1.56 -1.97
C PHE A 36 -0.38 -2.97 -2.10
N PRO A 37 -0.09 -3.87 -1.15
CA PRO A 37 -0.70 -5.20 -1.16
C PRO A 37 -2.22 -5.12 -1.03
N GLU A 38 -2.90 -5.99 -1.74
CA GLU A 38 -4.35 -6.17 -1.60
C GLU A 38 -4.57 -7.39 -0.72
N VAL A 39 -5.33 -7.24 0.35
CA VAL A 39 -5.45 -8.31 1.32
C VAL A 39 -6.88 -8.44 1.81
N GLY A 40 -7.22 -9.62 2.32
CA GLY A 40 -8.51 -9.84 2.95
C GLY A 40 -8.48 -9.59 4.44
N ASP A 41 -7.44 -10.04 5.12
CA ASP A 41 -7.30 -9.87 6.56
C ASP A 41 -5.97 -9.17 6.83
N VAL A 42 -6.06 -7.93 7.31
CA VAL A 42 -4.89 -7.09 7.48
C VAL A 42 -3.98 -7.63 8.58
N GLY A 43 -4.54 -8.04 9.71
CA GLY A 43 -3.73 -8.54 10.80
C GLY A 43 -2.99 -9.81 10.43
N GLU A 44 -3.68 -10.71 9.75
CA GLU A 44 -3.08 -11.94 9.31
C GLU A 44 -1.96 -11.67 8.30
N TRP A 45 -2.21 -10.74 7.39
CA TRP A 45 -1.20 -10.39 6.40
C TRP A 45 0.07 -9.84 7.08
N CYS A 46 -0.09 -8.96 8.07
CA CYS A 46 1.06 -8.40 8.77
C CYS A 46 1.85 -9.49 9.48
N ALA A 47 1.15 -10.41 10.15
CA ALA A 47 1.83 -11.47 10.88
C ALA A 47 2.57 -12.40 9.94
N GLU A 48 1.94 -12.75 8.82
CA GLU A 48 2.53 -13.74 7.93
C GLU A 48 3.56 -13.16 6.99
N GLN A 49 3.32 -11.97 6.46
CA GLN A 49 4.20 -11.42 5.44
C GLN A 49 5.29 -10.53 6.01
N LEU A 50 5.00 -9.84 7.09
CA LEU A 50 5.98 -8.91 7.68
C LEU A 50 6.52 -9.42 9.00
N ASN A 51 5.95 -10.53 9.52
CA ASN A 51 6.36 -11.07 10.81
C ASN A 51 6.28 -9.98 11.88
N ALA A 52 5.21 -9.23 11.87
CA ALA A 52 5.07 -8.07 12.74
C ALA A 52 3.62 -7.93 13.18
N GLU A 53 3.44 -7.23 14.28
CA GLU A 53 2.12 -6.88 14.77
C GLU A 53 1.86 -5.42 14.48
N ALA A 54 0.60 -5.10 14.22
CA ALA A 54 0.22 -3.72 14.03
C ALA A 54 0.24 -2.99 15.37
N ILE A 55 0.96 -1.87 15.43
CA ILE A 55 0.95 -1.01 16.60
C ILE A 55 -0.29 -0.12 16.55
N ALA A 56 -0.67 0.31 15.38
CA ALA A 56 -1.84 1.19 15.18
C ALA A 56 -2.42 0.90 13.83
N VAL A 57 -3.74 0.99 13.74
CA VAL A 57 -4.47 0.74 12.50
C VAL A 57 -5.45 1.89 12.29
N GLU A 58 -5.48 2.43 11.08
CA GLU A 58 -6.39 3.50 10.75
C GLU A 58 -7.05 3.22 9.41
N ASN A 59 -8.37 3.29 9.37
CA ASN A 59 -9.11 3.08 8.13
C ASN A 59 -9.38 4.43 7.49
N TRP A 60 -8.98 4.58 6.24
CA TRP A 60 -9.20 5.81 5.49
C TRP A 60 -10.46 5.67 4.64
N ASP A 61 -10.95 6.81 4.17
CA ASP A 61 -12.12 6.83 3.28
C ASP A 61 -11.81 6.07 2.00
N THR A 62 -12.84 5.43 1.49
CA THR A 62 -12.73 4.68 0.24
C THR A 62 -12.43 5.61 -0.92
N LEU A 63 -11.50 5.18 -1.78
CA LEU A 63 -11.10 5.92 -2.96
C LEU A 63 -11.57 5.17 -4.19
N ARG A 64 -12.30 5.83 -5.08
CA ARG A 64 -12.77 5.20 -6.31
C ARG A 64 -11.85 5.51 -7.47
N HIS A 65 -11.48 4.49 -8.20
CA HIS A 65 -10.72 4.62 -9.44
C HIS A 65 -11.52 3.97 -10.56
N SER A 66 -11.72 4.73 -11.64
CA SER A 66 -12.55 4.24 -12.75
C SER A 66 -11.67 3.72 -13.88
N PHE A 67 -11.92 2.48 -14.27
CA PHE A 67 -11.35 1.91 -15.49
C PHE A 67 -12.42 1.94 -16.57
N SER A 68 -12.03 1.63 -17.80
CA SER A 68 -13.01 1.61 -18.89
C SER A 68 -14.13 0.62 -18.65
N HIS A 69 -13.80 -0.53 -18.05
CA HIS A 69 -14.74 -1.63 -17.96
C HIS A 69 -15.34 -1.81 -16.58
N TYR A 70 -14.80 -1.18 -15.55
CA TYR A 70 -15.35 -1.29 -14.21
C TYR A 70 -14.80 -0.17 -13.33
N ASP A 71 -15.45 0.03 -12.21
CA ASP A 71 -14.97 0.93 -11.16
C ASP A 71 -14.38 0.10 -10.05
N LEU A 72 -13.33 0.62 -9.43
CA LEU A 72 -12.68 -0.06 -8.31
C LEU A 72 -12.73 0.84 -7.09
N ASP A 73 -13.36 0.36 -6.03
CA ASP A 73 -13.33 1.03 -4.75
C ASP A 73 -12.20 0.45 -3.92
N ILE A 74 -11.31 1.32 -3.50
CA ILE A 74 -10.14 0.93 -2.74
C ILE A 74 -10.34 1.40 -1.32
N ALA A 75 -10.32 0.47 -0.37
CA ALA A 75 -10.38 0.79 1.05
C ALA A 75 -8.96 0.78 1.60
N PRO A 76 -8.36 1.96 1.85
CA PRO A 76 -7.00 1.98 2.36
C PRO A 76 -7.01 1.76 3.86
N VAL A 77 -6.14 0.90 4.33
CA VAL A 77 -5.96 0.65 5.75
C VAL A 77 -4.50 0.92 6.08
N VAL A 78 -4.27 1.96 6.85
CA VAL A 78 -2.91 2.32 7.26
C VAL A 78 -2.56 1.53 8.50
N VAL A 79 -1.43 0.83 8.45
CA VAL A 79 -1.00 -0.01 9.55
C VAL A 79 0.41 0.40 9.94
N ARG A 80 0.58 0.81 11.18
CA ARG A 80 1.92 1.14 11.65
C ARG A 80 2.49 -0.05 12.37
N ILE A 81 3.71 -0.42 12.00
CA ILE A 81 4.37 -1.57 12.59
C ILE A 81 5.73 -1.16 13.11
N ASP A 82 6.27 -2.01 13.96
CA ASP A 82 7.58 -1.79 14.52
C ASP A 82 8.64 -2.22 13.51
N ALA A 83 9.44 -1.26 13.05
CA ALA A 83 10.47 -1.56 12.06
C ALA A 83 11.50 -2.53 12.60
N VAL A 84 11.74 -2.50 13.89
CA VAL A 84 12.78 -3.35 14.48
C VAL A 84 12.41 -4.81 14.35
N SER A 85 11.13 -5.15 14.52
CA SER A 85 10.71 -6.54 14.40
C SER A 85 10.35 -6.92 12.97
N SER A 86 10.33 -5.95 12.06
CA SER A 86 9.98 -6.19 10.68
C SER A 86 11.20 -6.70 9.93
N LYS A 87 11.10 -7.88 9.38
CA LYS A 87 12.22 -8.50 8.70
C LYS A 87 11.99 -8.67 7.23
N VAL A 88 11.35 -7.71 6.63
CA VAL A 88 11.12 -7.77 5.19
C VAL A 88 12.41 -7.46 4.48
N ALA A 89 12.91 -8.43 3.75
CA ALA A 89 14.08 -8.19 2.91
C ALA A 89 13.65 -7.49 1.63
N ASP A 90 14.56 -6.76 1.05
CA ASP A 90 14.28 -6.18 -0.26
C ASP A 90 14.45 -7.27 -1.29
N TYR A 91 13.32 -7.68 -1.85
CA TYR A 91 13.33 -8.62 -2.97
C TYR A 91 13.06 -7.84 -4.25
N ASP A 92 13.21 -8.51 -5.37
CA ASP A 92 12.98 -7.86 -6.65
C ASP A 92 11.58 -7.28 -6.76
N ASP A 93 10.59 -7.86 -6.06
CA ASP A 93 9.21 -7.47 -6.21
C ASP A 93 8.61 -6.84 -4.96
N SER A 94 9.44 -6.46 -3.99
CA SER A 94 8.93 -5.78 -2.80
C SER A 94 10.00 -4.86 -2.24
N THR A 95 9.57 -3.79 -1.60
CA THR A 95 10.52 -2.82 -1.04
C THR A 95 9.83 -1.95 0.01
N TRP A 96 10.64 -1.40 0.89
CA TRP A 96 10.22 -0.31 1.77
C TRP A 96 10.61 1.00 1.08
N TYR A 97 9.61 1.78 0.69
CA TYR A 97 9.81 2.99 -0.09
C TYR A 97 9.69 4.22 0.81
N ARG A 98 10.69 5.09 0.78
CA ARG A 98 10.61 6.37 1.48
C ARG A 98 10.16 7.42 0.49
N PRO A 99 9.01 8.06 0.71
CA PRO A 99 8.58 9.12 -0.21
C PRO A 99 9.62 10.22 -0.29
N GLY A 100 9.89 10.66 -1.51
CA GLY A 100 10.95 11.62 -1.76
C GLY A 100 12.18 10.99 -2.37
N ASP A 101 12.37 9.69 -2.16
CA ASP A 101 13.43 8.97 -2.84
C ASP A 101 13.00 8.62 -4.26
N ALA A 102 13.93 8.20 -5.07
CA ALA A 102 13.62 7.70 -6.39
C ALA A 102 12.71 6.48 -6.24
N PRO A 103 11.57 6.45 -6.95
CA PRO A 103 10.69 5.30 -6.83
C PRO A 103 11.32 4.04 -7.43
N PRO A 104 10.89 2.86 -6.98
CA PRO A 104 11.44 1.61 -7.49
C PRO A 104 11.09 1.33 -8.94
N GLY A 105 10.10 2.05 -9.47
CA GLY A 105 9.63 1.89 -10.84
C GLY A 105 8.37 2.69 -10.98
N GLY A 106 7.57 2.39 -12.00
CA GLY A 106 6.28 3.05 -12.15
C GLY A 106 5.36 2.70 -10.99
N ILE A 107 4.59 3.66 -10.53
CA ILE A 107 3.65 3.48 -9.43
C ILE A 107 2.25 3.77 -9.95
N ALA A 108 1.29 2.89 -9.61
CA ALA A 108 -0.09 3.09 -10.04
C ALA A 108 -0.62 4.43 -9.52
N ALA A 109 -1.42 5.12 -10.35
CA ALA A 109 -1.85 6.49 -10.06
C ALA A 109 -2.57 6.62 -8.71
N PRO A 110 -3.57 5.78 -8.38
CA PRO A 110 -4.20 5.95 -7.07
C PRO A 110 -3.26 5.64 -5.92
N VAL A 111 -2.29 4.76 -6.14
CA VAL A 111 -1.29 4.47 -5.11
C VAL A 111 -0.44 5.70 -4.86
N MET A 112 -0.03 6.40 -5.92
CA MET A 112 0.77 7.61 -5.77
C MET A 112 -0.01 8.66 -4.98
N ARG A 113 -1.31 8.79 -5.22
CA ARG A 113 -2.12 9.74 -4.47
C ARG A 113 -2.19 9.38 -2.99
N LEU A 114 -2.29 8.08 -2.69
CA LEU A 114 -2.30 7.64 -1.30
C LEU A 114 -0.96 7.88 -0.63
N ILE A 115 0.14 7.69 -1.36
CA ILE A 115 1.47 7.99 -0.82
C ILE A 115 1.58 9.48 -0.51
N GLU A 116 1.06 10.33 -1.38
CA GLU A 116 1.09 11.77 -1.14
C GLU A 116 0.29 12.14 0.11
N THR A 117 -0.86 11.50 0.30
CA THR A 117 -1.64 11.73 1.50
C THR A 117 -0.89 11.28 2.74
N LEU A 118 -0.24 10.12 2.68
CA LEU A 118 0.57 9.65 3.79
C LEU A 118 1.69 10.63 4.13
N SER A 119 2.32 11.20 3.10
CA SER A 119 3.43 12.12 3.31
C SER A 119 3.00 13.38 4.05
N ASN A 120 1.72 13.71 4.00
CA ASN A 120 1.18 14.88 4.67
C ASN A 120 0.62 14.56 6.04
N THR A 121 0.80 13.32 6.52
CA THR A 121 0.32 12.92 7.83
C THR A 121 1.51 12.71 8.75
N ASP A 122 1.21 12.46 10.02
CA ASP A 122 2.26 12.17 10.98
C ASP A 122 2.84 10.77 10.78
N GLU A 123 2.18 9.94 9.95
CA GLU A 123 2.63 8.57 9.77
C GLU A 123 4.02 8.50 9.16
N LEU A 124 4.32 9.39 8.24
CA LEU A 124 5.61 9.37 7.57
C LEU A 124 6.52 10.51 7.93
N ARG A 125 5.95 11.62 8.65
CA ARG A 125 6.73 12.75 8.80
C ARG A 125 7.45 12.70 10.02
N ASN A 126 7.69 12.06 10.73
CA ASN A 126 8.31 12.18 11.72
C ASN A 126 9.33 12.03 12.01
N HIS A 127 9.83 12.05 12.21
CA HIS A 127 10.50 11.87 12.83
C HIS A 127 11.53 12.25 12.94
N GLY A 128 11.57 12.69 12.87
CA GLY A 128 12.60 13.17 13.13
C GLY A 128 13.35 13.09 13.83
#